data_67db9ca0d79374156fc02e3c20bb1bd3
#
_entry.id   67db9ca0d79374156fc02e3c20bb1bd3
#
_cell.length_a   1.000
_cell.length_b   1.000
_cell.length_c   1.000
_cell.angle_alpha   90.00
_cell.angle_beta   90.00
_cell.angle_gamma   90.00
#
_symmetry.space_group_name_H-M   'P 1'
#
loop_
_entity.id
_entity.type
_entity.pdbx_description
1 polymer ?
#
loop_
_entity_poly.entity_id
_entity_poly.type
_entity_poly.pdbx_seq_one_letter_code
_entity_poly.pdbx_strand_id
1 'polypeptide(L)'
;MKIGLALGSGGARGITHLGVWQRLQELEIPIHCIAGTSIGAIAGATIAAGRVDEAISWCKMSSWKKLPELVLDLPTMKALIAGRKVEKKLRQIIATERFSDLPIPFAAVATDLNTGEAVVMQEGDLISAVRASMAIPGVFSPVERDGRVLIDGGLVNPVPVSVCRALGADVVIAVDVNPLADPAEAKPFKKLHIKDVLLQSFGILNYELTRREFAVNGPDVLICPAVEHVVALDFRDAGRLVEIGRQAVDEKVVETLKAKTSHKKERKLS
;
A
#
# COMPACT_ATOMS: atom_id res chain seq x y z
N MET A 1 -9.61 -22.84 -1.86
CA MET A 1 -8.34 -22.16 -2.16
C MET A 1 -8.54 -20.68 -1.87
N LYS A 2 -7.66 -20.08 -1.10
CA LYS A 2 -7.76 -18.68 -0.66
C LYS A 2 -6.75 -17.81 -1.42
N ILE A 3 -7.21 -16.71 -2.01
CA ILE A 3 -6.36 -15.74 -2.71
C ILE A 3 -6.16 -14.53 -1.79
N GLY A 4 -4.90 -14.17 -1.55
CA GLY A 4 -4.50 -12.98 -0.81
C GLY A 4 -4.04 -11.87 -1.75
N LEU A 5 -4.24 -10.61 -1.35
CA LEU A 5 -3.80 -9.43 -2.07
C LEU A 5 -2.79 -8.65 -1.22
N ALA A 6 -1.53 -8.61 -1.65
CA ALA A 6 -0.46 -7.86 -1.01
C ALA A 6 -0.28 -6.51 -1.72
N LEU A 7 -0.53 -5.41 -1.02
CA LEU A 7 -0.50 -4.04 -1.55
C LEU A 7 0.73 -3.29 -1.06
N GLY A 8 1.58 -2.91 -2.00
CA GLY A 8 2.87 -2.30 -1.72
C GLY A 8 2.82 -0.83 -1.30
N SER A 9 3.91 -0.39 -0.67
CA SER A 9 4.20 1.01 -0.41
C SER A 9 4.52 1.76 -1.72
N GLY A 10 4.50 3.11 -1.72
CA GLY A 10 4.86 3.88 -2.92
C GLY A 10 4.23 5.28 -3.00
N GLY A 11 3.66 5.79 -1.92
CA GLY A 11 3.04 7.12 -1.87
C GLY A 11 1.87 7.27 -2.85
N ALA A 12 1.80 8.36 -3.59
CA ALA A 12 0.71 8.64 -4.53
C ALA A 12 0.51 7.56 -5.60
N ARG A 13 1.57 6.84 -5.97
CA ARG A 13 1.51 5.72 -6.93
C ARG A 13 0.53 4.64 -6.48
N GLY A 14 0.35 4.46 -5.17
CA GLY A 14 -0.55 3.47 -4.59
C GLY A 14 -2.04 3.74 -4.81
N ILE A 15 -2.43 4.89 -5.39
CA ILE A 15 -3.81 5.09 -5.87
C ILE A 15 -4.16 4.04 -6.93
N THR A 16 -3.16 3.53 -7.67
CA THR A 16 -3.34 2.44 -8.64
C THR A 16 -3.88 1.16 -8.02
N HIS A 17 -3.64 0.90 -6.72
CA HIS A 17 -4.20 -0.25 -6.01
C HIS A 17 -5.73 -0.31 -6.09
N LEU A 18 -6.40 0.86 -6.06
CA LEU A 18 -7.85 0.94 -6.19
C LEU A 18 -8.32 0.52 -7.59
N GLY A 19 -7.56 0.88 -8.62
CA GLY A 19 -7.82 0.47 -10.01
C GLY A 19 -7.57 -1.04 -10.22
N VAL A 20 -6.49 -1.57 -9.67
CA VAL A 20 -6.21 -3.02 -9.67
C VAL A 20 -7.38 -3.77 -9.02
N TRP A 21 -7.84 -3.32 -7.84
CA TRP A 21 -8.99 -3.90 -7.16
C TRP A 21 -10.24 -3.89 -8.03
N GLN A 22 -10.61 -2.74 -8.63
CA GLN A 22 -11.79 -2.66 -9.50
C GLN A 22 -11.73 -3.69 -10.63
N ARG A 23 -10.55 -3.83 -11.26
CA ARG A 23 -10.39 -4.80 -12.35
C ARG A 23 -10.49 -6.25 -11.87
N LEU A 24 -9.92 -6.58 -10.71
CA LEU A 24 -10.06 -7.90 -10.11
C LEU A 24 -11.51 -8.23 -9.80
N GLN A 25 -12.30 -7.26 -9.31
CA GLN A 25 -13.74 -7.43 -9.06
C GLN A 25 -14.54 -7.65 -10.35
N GLU A 26 -14.27 -6.89 -11.42
CA GLU A 26 -14.90 -7.09 -12.73
C GLU A 26 -14.64 -8.48 -13.32
N LEU A 27 -13.47 -9.04 -13.01
CA LEU A 27 -13.08 -10.39 -13.41
C LEU A 27 -13.56 -11.46 -12.43
N GLU A 28 -14.37 -11.08 -11.44
CA GLU A 28 -14.93 -11.96 -10.42
C GLU A 28 -13.86 -12.79 -9.68
N ILE A 29 -12.65 -12.21 -9.49
CA ILE A 29 -11.55 -12.85 -8.76
C ILE A 29 -11.78 -12.66 -7.25
N PRO A 30 -12.07 -13.74 -6.49
CA PRO A 30 -12.38 -13.62 -5.08
C PRO A 30 -11.11 -13.38 -4.26
N ILE A 31 -11.05 -12.28 -3.52
CA ILE A 31 -9.97 -11.99 -2.57
C ILE A 31 -10.42 -12.34 -1.15
N HIS A 32 -9.63 -13.16 -0.45
CA HIS A 32 -9.97 -13.71 0.86
C HIS A 32 -9.26 -13.03 2.02
N CYS A 33 -8.13 -12.37 1.77
CA CYS A 33 -7.42 -11.56 2.75
C CYS A 33 -6.55 -10.52 2.05
N ILE A 34 -6.22 -9.45 2.76
CA ILE A 34 -5.43 -8.34 2.24
C ILE A 34 -4.34 -8.01 3.25
N ALA A 35 -3.13 -7.75 2.77
CA ALA A 35 -2.07 -7.13 3.57
C ALA A 35 -1.57 -5.88 2.86
N GLY A 36 -1.28 -4.82 3.61
CA GLY A 36 -0.84 -3.56 3.02
C GLY A 36 0.22 -2.85 3.83
N THR A 37 1.09 -2.12 3.13
CA THR A 37 2.14 -1.29 3.72
C THR A 37 2.03 0.15 3.23
N SER A 38 2.07 1.13 4.14
CA SER A 38 2.02 2.56 3.81
C SER A 38 0.75 2.92 3.02
N ILE A 39 0.87 3.47 1.82
CA ILE A 39 -0.29 3.71 0.94
C ILE A 39 -1.06 2.43 0.64
N GLY A 40 -0.37 1.28 0.57
CA GLY A 40 -1.00 -0.02 0.43
C GLY A 40 -1.86 -0.40 1.64
N ALA A 41 -1.53 0.08 2.85
CA ALA A 41 -2.37 -0.10 4.03
C ALA A 41 -3.64 0.77 3.95
N ILE A 42 -3.54 2.00 3.44
CA ILE A 42 -4.71 2.86 3.19
C ILE A 42 -5.64 2.22 2.17
N ALA A 43 -5.08 1.81 1.02
CA ALA A 43 -5.85 1.16 -0.04
C ALA A 43 -6.47 -0.16 0.45
N GLY A 44 -5.67 -0.99 1.16
CA GLY A 44 -6.11 -2.28 1.69
C GLY A 44 -7.24 -2.17 2.71
N ALA A 45 -7.15 -1.24 3.66
CA ALA A 45 -8.21 -0.98 4.62
C ALA A 45 -9.48 -0.47 3.93
N THR A 46 -9.33 0.42 2.93
CA THR A 46 -10.45 0.95 2.13
C THR A 46 -11.15 -0.16 1.35
N ILE A 47 -10.37 -1.04 0.72
CA ILE A 47 -10.88 -2.21 -0.01
C ILE A 47 -11.57 -3.17 0.95
N ALA A 48 -10.92 -3.51 2.07
CA ALA A 48 -11.45 -4.44 3.06
C ALA A 48 -12.76 -3.94 3.69
N ALA A 49 -12.94 -2.62 3.80
CA ALA A 49 -14.16 -1.97 4.28
C ALA A 49 -15.24 -1.80 3.19
N GLY A 50 -14.96 -2.17 1.92
CA GLY A 50 -15.91 -1.99 0.81
C GLY A 50 -16.15 -0.53 0.40
N ARG A 51 -15.16 0.38 0.61
CA ARG A 51 -15.30 1.84 0.43
C ARG A 51 -14.50 2.39 -0.76
N VAL A 52 -14.27 1.56 -1.78
CA VAL A 52 -13.38 1.92 -2.91
C VAL A 52 -13.95 3.06 -3.74
N ASP A 53 -15.24 3.04 -4.06
CA ASP A 53 -15.86 4.06 -4.92
C ASP A 53 -15.87 5.43 -4.25
N GLU A 54 -16.10 5.48 -2.94
CA GLU A 54 -16.03 6.72 -2.17
C GLU A 54 -14.60 7.25 -2.10
N ALA A 55 -13.62 6.36 -1.93
CA ALA A 55 -12.22 6.76 -1.92
C ALA A 55 -11.77 7.32 -3.28
N ILE A 56 -12.15 6.67 -4.38
CA ILE A 56 -11.88 7.15 -5.74
C ILE A 56 -12.57 8.49 -5.99
N SER A 57 -13.84 8.61 -5.61
CA SER A 57 -14.60 9.85 -5.73
C SER A 57 -13.92 10.98 -4.95
N TRP A 58 -13.49 10.70 -3.72
CA TRP A 58 -12.75 11.66 -2.92
C TRP A 58 -11.43 12.07 -3.56
N CYS A 59 -10.65 11.12 -4.07
CA CYS A 59 -9.38 11.40 -4.75
C CYS A 59 -9.58 12.28 -5.99
N LYS A 60 -10.64 12.05 -6.77
CA LYS A 60 -11.00 12.86 -7.96
C LYS A 60 -11.51 14.25 -7.60
N MET A 61 -12.30 14.37 -6.52
CA MET A 61 -12.88 15.65 -6.08
C MET A 61 -11.91 16.51 -5.28
N SER A 62 -10.89 15.92 -4.68
CA SER A 62 -9.89 16.65 -3.90
C SER A 62 -9.10 17.53 -4.84
N SER A 63 -9.50 18.81 -4.94
CA SER A 63 -8.69 19.80 -5.64
C SER A 63 -7.29 19.77 -5.02
N TRP A 64 -6.30 19.49 -5.81
CA TRP A 64 -4.88 19.51 -5.46
C TRP A 64 -4.48 20.74 -4.63
N LYS A 65 -5.12 21.89 -4.91
CA LYS A 65 -4.93 23.15 -4.16
C LYS A 65 -5.38 23.05 -2.70
N LYS A 66 -6.30 22.15 -2.38
CA LYS A 66 -6.82 21.93 -1.01
C LYS A 66 -6.12 20.81 -0.26
N LEU A 67 -5.27 20.01 -0.92
CA LEU A 67 -4.55 18.92 -0.28
C LEU A 67 -3.69 19.40 0.91
N PRO A 68 -2.96 20.51 0.84
CA PRO A 68 -2.23 21.04 1.98
C PRO A 68 -3.15 21.33 3.19
N GLU A 69 -4.33 21.90 2.97
CA GLU A 69 -5.29 22.20 4.05
C GLU A 69 -5.84 20.95 4.70
N LEU A 70 -5.97 19.86 3.91
CA LEU A 70 -6.53 18.59 4.36
C LEU A 70 -5.50 17.70 5.08
N VAL A 71 -4.22 17.84 4.75
CA VAL A 71 -3.13 16.98 5.21
C VAL A 71 -2.19 17.69 6.18
N LEU A 72 -1.95 19.01 5.98
CA LEU A 72 -1.00 19.75 6.80
C LEU A 72 -1.61 20.12 8.16
N ASP A 73 -1.10 19.49 9.19
CA ASP A 73 -1.20 19.92 10.58
C ASP A 73 -0.02 20.83 10.94
N LEU A 74 -0.07 21.44 12.13
CA LEU A 74 1.07 22.17 12.65
C LEU A 74 2.30 21.25 12.74
N PRO A 75 3.49 21.75 12.34
CA PRO A 75 4.73 21.01 12.52
C PRO A 75 4.93 20.63 13.99
N THR A 76 5.48 19.47 14.22
CA THR A 76 5.89 19.01 15.56
C THR A 76 7.40 18.93 15.63
N MET A 77 7.98 18.83 16.82
CA MET A 77 9.42 18.57 16.97
C MET A 77 9.80 17.18 16.37
N LYS A 78 8.84 16.28 16.18
CA LYS A 78 9.04 14.92 15.68
C LYS A 78 8.84 14.76 14.16
N ALA A 79 8.12 15.70 13.49
CA ALA A 79 7.83 15.64 12.05
C ALA A 79 7.22 16.92 11.50
N LEU A 80 7.22 17.05 10.16
CA LEU A 80 6.59 18.18 9.45
C LEU A 80 5.07 18.19 9.60
N ILE A 81 4.43 17.02 9.79
CA ILE A 81 2.98 16.83 9.86
C ILE A 81 2.65 15.97 11.08
N ALA A 82 1.83 16.48 12.00
CA ALA A 82 1.36 15.72 13.16
C ALA A 82 0.48 14.52 12.77
N GLY A 83 -0.27 14.64 11.68
CA GLY A 83 -1.09 13.57 11.10
C GLY A 83 -2.51 13.45 11.62
N ARG A 84 -2.97 14.37 12.51
CA ARG A 84 -4.34 14.35 13.06
C ARG A 84 -5.41 14.57 11.98
N LYS A 85 -5.17 15.51 11.07
CA LYS A 85 -6.11 15.76 9.96
C LYS A 85 -6.19 14.58 9.00
N VAL A 86 -5.05 13.93 8.73
CA VAL A 86 -5.00 12.71 7.93
C VAL A 86 -5.79 11.60 8.61
N GLU A 87 -5.60 11.39 9.91
CA GLU A 87 -6.35 10.39 10.67
C GLU A 87 -7.86 10.65 10.63
N LYS A 88 -8.29 11.90 10.87
CA LYS A 88 -9.70 12.28 10.74
C LYS A 88 -10.24 11.98 9.34
N LYS A 89 -9.43 12.18 8.30
CA LYS A 89 -9.82 11.89 6.93
C LYS A 89 -9.90 10.39 6.64
N LEU A 90 -8.95 9.61 7.14
CA LEU A 90 -8.99 8.15 7.04
C LEU A 90 -10.27 7.59 7.68
N ARG A 91 -10.67 8.08 8.86
CA ARG A 91 -11.95 7.70 9.50
C ARG A 91 -13.16 7.98 8.61
N GLN A 92 -13.17 9.09 7.89
CA GLN A 92 -14.26 9.42 6.96
C GLN A 92 -14.30 8.53 5.72
N ILE A 93 -13.13 8.18 5.16
CA ILE A 93 -13.03 7.39 3.92
C ILE A 93 -13.27 5.92 4.22
N ILE A 94 -12.57 5.35 5.20
CA ILE A 94 -12.66 3.93 5.54
C ILE A 94 -13.99 3.63 6.23
N ALA A 95 -14.50 4.56 7.06
CA ALA A 95 -15.77 4.48 7.77
C ALA A 95 -15.95 3.18 8.60
N THR A 96 -14.82 2.59 9.03
CA THR A 96 -14.74 1.37 9.86
C THR A 96 -13.63 1.60 10.88
N GLU A 97 -13.94 1.34 12.15
CA GLU A 97 -13.03 1.68 13.26
C GLU A 97 -12.18 0.48 13.70
N ARG A 98 -12.65 -0.74 13.53
CA ARG A 98 -11.99 -1.94 14.04
C ARG A 98 -11.72 -2.96 12.94
N PHE A 99 -10.63 -3.71 13.08
CA PHE A 99 -10.33 -4.82 12.17
C PHE A 99 -11.42 -5.89 12.16
N SER A 100 -12.06 -6.15 13.33
CA SER A 100 -13.14 -7.13 13.47
C SER A 100 -14.37 -6.83 12.62
N ASP A 101 -14.55 -5.58 12.23
CA ASP A 101 -15.76 -5.11 11.53
C ASP A 101 -15.55 -5.12 9.99
N LEU A 102 -14.36 -5.51 9.54
CA LEU A 102 -14.03 -5.57 8.12
C LEU A 102 -14.62 -6.84 7.45
N PRO A 103 -15.33 -6.70 6.32
CA PRO A 103 -15.80 -7.83 5.51
C PRO A 103 -14.69 -8.77 5.03
N ILE A 104 -13.51 -8.23 4.72
CA ILE A 104 -12.34 -9.00 4.29
C ILE A 104 -11.25 -8.87 5.35
N PRO A 105 -10.68 -9.99 5.85
CA PRO A 105 -9.53 -9.97 6.76
C PRO A 105 -8.38 -9.12 6.21
N PHE A 106 -7.89 -8.20 7.05
CA PHE A 106 -6.86 -7.24 6.65
C PHE A 106 -5.74 -7.17 7.68
N ALA A 107 -4.50 -6.95 7.22
CA ALA A 107 -3.36 -6.63 8.05
C ALA A 107 -2.59 -5.41 7.51
N ALA A 108 -2.22 -4.50 8.39
CA ALA A 108 -1.31 -3.39 8.09
C ALA A 108 0.08 -3.68 8.67
N VAL A 109 1.13 -3.29 7.94
CA VAL A 109 2.51 -3.47 8.39
C VAL A 109 3.11 -2.12 8.78
N ALA A 110 3.72 -2.05 9.97
CA ALA A 110 4.53 -0.93 10.42
C ALA A 110 5.92 -1.41 10.85
N THR A 111 6.81 -0.47 11.16
CA THR A 111 8.14 -0.73 11.71
C THR A 111 8.20 -0.23 13.14
N ASP A 112 8.69 -1.02 14.06
CA ASP A 112 9.05 -0.58 15.40
C ASP A 112 10.34 0.25 15.32
N LEU A 113 10.26 1.53 15.70
CA LEU A 113 11.39 2.45 15.62
C LEU A 113 12.57 2.06 16.52
N ASN A 114 12.30 1.37 17.63
CA ASN A 114 13.33 1.02 18.60
C ASN A 114 14.09 -0.26 18.23
N THR A 115 13.36 -1.25 17.64
CA THR A 115 13.96 -2.56 17.33
C THR A 115 14.24 -2.78 15.85
N GLY A 116 13.61 -2.01 14.96
CA GLY A 116 13.66 -2.22 13.51
C GLY A 116 12.83 -3.42 13.04
N GLU A 117 12.04 -4.04 13.92
CA GLU A 117 11.22 -5.19 13.56
C GLU A 117 9.93 -4.79 12.83
N ALA A 118 9.44 -5.70 11.97
CA ALA A 118 8.13 -5.58 11.37
C ALA A 118 7.03 -5.84 12.40
N VAL A 119 6.08 -4.92 12.49
CA VAL A 119 4.88 -5.05 13.34
C VAL A 119 3.66 -5.24 12.45
N VAL A 120 3.11 -6.45 12.46
CA VAL A 120 1.89 -6.79 11.74
C VAL A 120 0.68 -6.54 12.64
N MET A 121 -0.18 -5.62 12.22
CA MET A 121 -1.38 -5.21 12.96
C MET A 121 -2.62 -5.73 12.23
N GLN A 122 -3.42 -6.55 12.91
CA GLN A 122 -4.63 -7.18 12.36
C GLN A 122 -5.81 -7.18 13.35
N GLU A 123 -5.65 -6.44 14.46
CA GLU A 123 -6.66 -6.33 15.53
C GLU A 123 -6.66 -4.94 16.17
N GLY A 124 -7.73 -4.63 16.91
CA GLY A 124 -7.89 -3.36 17.62
C GLY A 124 -8.33 -2.21 16.70
N ASP A 125 -7.80 -1.00 16.94
CA ASP A 125 -8.11 0.23 16.18
C ASP A 125 -7.47 0.17 14.79
N LEU A 126 -8.30 0.11 13.76
CA LEU A 126 -7.90 0.03 12.36
C LEU A 126 -7.21 1.32 11.90
N ILE A 127 -7.76 2.46 12.27
CA ILE A 127 -7.28 3.76 11.79
C ILE A 127 -5.91 4.07 12.37
N SER A 128 -5.71 3.77 13.66
CA SER A 128 -4.40 3.89 14.30
C SER A 128 -3.35 3.00 13.63
N ALA A 129 -3.72 1.76 13.25
CA ALA A 129 -2.81 0.85 12.55
C ALA A 129 -2.45 1.35 11.14
N VAL A 130 -3.43 1.80 10.36
CA VAL A 130 -3.20 2.41 9.04
C VAL A 130 -2.33 3.66 9.17
N ARG A 131 -2.59 4.49 10.20
CA ARG A 131 -1.81 5.70 10.47
C ARG A 131 -0.36 5.38 10.84
N ALA A 132 -0.12 4.32 11.61
CA ALA A 132 1.22 3.83 11.94
C ALA A 132 1.95 3.35 10.68
N SER A 133 1.28 2.53 9.87
CA SER A 133 1.83 1.99 8.62
C SER A 133 2.29 3.06 7.62
N MET A 134 1.67 4.23 7.61
CA MET A 134 2.00 5.35 6.71
C MET A 134 2.86 6.45 7.35
N ALA A 135 3.42 6.23 8.54
CA ALA A 135 4.20 7.23 9.26
C ALA A 135 5.63 7.38 8.69
N ILE A 136 5.74 7.93 7.48
CA ILE A 136 7.03 8.16 6.79
C ILE A 136 7.92 9.05 7.66
N PRO A 137 9.14 8.61 8.02
CA PRO A 137 10.08 9.39 8.82
C PRO A 137 10.34 10.77 8.24
N GLY A 138 10.32 11.79 9.10
CA GLY A 138 10.48 13.20 8.72
C GLY A 138 9.23 13.86 8.12
N VAL A 139 8.29 13.08 7.57
CA VAL A 139 7.03 13.60 6.99
C VAL A 139 5.92 13.56 8.03
N PHE A 140 5.62 12.39 8.58
CA PHE A 140 4.56 12.19 9.57
C PHE A 140 5.13 11.81 10.93
N SER A 141 4.48 12.27 12.02
CA SER A 141 4.83 11.86 13.37
C SER A 141 4.66 10.35 13.54
N PRO A 142 5.59 9.68 14.27
CA PRO A 142 5.43 8.31 14.70
C PRO A 142 4.12 8.12 15.49
N VAL A 143 3.63 6.89 15.53
CA VAL A 143 2.43 6.49 16.27
C VAL A 143 2.85 5.63 17.46
N GLU A 144 2.42 6.01 18.67
CA GLU A 144 2.58 5.20 19.84
C GLU A 144 1.39 4.22 19.93
N ARG A 145 1.68 2.91 19.94
CA ARG A 145 0.67 1.84 20.02
C ARG A 145 1.24 0.64 20.78
N ASP A 146 0.49 0.14 21.72
CA ASP A 146 0.81 -1.07 22.49
C ASP A 146 2.24 -1.04 23.10
N GLY A 147 2.66 0.14 23.60
CA GLY A 147 3.98 0.38 24.18
C GLY A 147 5.14 0.48 23.18
N ARG A 148 4.85 0.47 21.88
CA ARG A 148 5.83 0.62 20.78
C ARG A 148 5.69 1.98 20.11
N VAL A 149 6.79 2.46 19.54
CA VAL A 149 6.82 3.65 18.68
C VAL A 149 6.92 3.18 17.23
N LEU A 150 5.84 3.34 16.47
CA LEU A 150 5.69 2.81 15.13
C LEU A 150 5.88 3.87 14.05
N ILE A 151 6.60 3.49 12.99
CA ILE A 151 6.83 4.26 11.78
C ILE A 151 6.47 3.44 10.54
N ASP A 152 6.60 4.03 9.35
CA ASP A 152 6.20 3.42 8.07
C ASP A 152 6.79 2.01 7.88
N GLY A 153 5.94 1.07 7.50
CA GLY A 153 6.31 -0.32 7.29
C GLY A 153 7.19 -0.58 6.07
N GLY A 154 7.29 0.39 5.15
CA GLY A 154 8.18 0.31 3.99
C GLY A 154 9.66 0.18 4.35
N LEU A 155 10.04 0.48 5.58
CA LEU A 155 11.42 0.30 6.06
C LEU A 155 11.79 -1.17 6.31
N VAL A 156 10.81 -2.09 6.37
CA VAL A 156 11.05 -3.51 6.70
C VAL A 156 10.35 -4.47 5.76
N ASN A 157 9.12 -4.18 5.35
CA ASN A 157 8.34 -5.05 4.44
C ASN A 157 7.47 -4.19 3.49
N PRO A 158 8.06 -3.66 2.42
CA PRO A 158 7.36 -2.77 1.49
C PRO A 158 6.19 -3.40 0.74
N VAL A 159 6.29 -4.69 0.37
CA VAL A 159 5.21 -5.45 -0.30
C VAL A 159 4.96 -6.74 0.48
N PRO A 160 3.93 -6.78 1.36
CA PRO A 160 3.82 -7.76 2.43
C PRO A 160 3.25 -9.12 1.98
N VAL A 161 3.97 -9.82 1.09
CA VAL A 161 3.59 -11.15 0.57
C VAL A 161 3.55 -12.19 1.69
N SER A 162 4.58 -12.23 2.54
CA SER A 162 4.67 -13.14 3.69
C SER A 162 3.50 -12.96 4.65
N VAL A 163 3.02 -11.71 4.84
CA VAL A 163 1.87 -11.43 5.70
C VAL A 163 0.56 -11.99 5.11
N CYS A 164 0.35 -11.87 3.79
CA CYS A 164 -0.79 -12.52 3.13
C CYS A 164 -0.76 -14.04 3.31
N ARG A 165 0.42 -14.66 3.24
CA ARG A 165 0.57 -16.10 3.49
C ARG A 165 0.26 -16.45 4.95
N ALA A 166 0.71 -15.64 5.90
CA ALA A 166 0.38 -15.81 7.32
C ALA A 166 -1.12 -15.66 7.61
N LEU A 167 -1.84 -14.82 6.83
CA LEU A 167 -3.30 -14.71 6.87
C LEU A 167 -4.01 -15.92 6.23
N GLY A 168 -3.27 -16.91 5.74
CA GLY A 168 -3.79 -18.15 5.19
C GLY A 168 -4.05 -18.13 3.67
N ALA A 169 -3.43 -17.22 2.92
CA ALA A 169 -3.52 -17.23 1.47
C ALA A 169 -2.76 -18.43 0.86
N ASP A 170 -3.44 -19.18 0.01
CA ASP A 170 -2.83 -20.23 -0.82
C ASP A 170 -2.10 -19.63 -2.03
N VAL A 171 -2.71 -18.59 -2.64
CA VAL A 171 -2.19 -17.85 -3.79
C VAL A 171 -2.09 -16.38 -3.39
N VAL A 172 -0.97 -15.72 -3.66
CA VAL A 172 -0.78 -14.30 -3.37
C VAL A 172 -0.58 -13.52 -4.66
N ILE A 173 -1.46 -12.54 -4.88
CA ILE A 173 -1.30 -11.48 -5.87
C ILE A 173 -0.60 -10.34 -5.15
N ALA A 174 0.58 -9.93 -5.62
CA ALA A 174 1.28 -8.75 -5.12
C ALA A 174 1.15 -7.59 -6.11
N VAL A 175 0.93 -6.39 -5.60
CA VAL A 175 0.94 -5.15 -6.38
C VAL A 175 2.10 -4.30 -5.90
N ASP A 176 3.14 -4.20 -6.73
CA ASP A 176 4.30 -3.35 -6.48
C ASP A 176 4.21 -2.07 -7.31
N VAL A 177 4.17 -0.93 -6.64
CA VAL A 177 4.03 0.39 -7.25
C VAL A 177 5.29 1.25 -7.04
N ASN A 178 6.40 0.63 -6.66
CA ASN A 178 7.65 1.32 -6.40
C ASN A 178 8.83 0.80 -7.26
N PRO A 179 8.64 0.67 -8.60
CA PRO A 179 9.75 0.32 -9.47
C PRO A 179 10.82 1.40 -9.44
N LEU A 180 12.08 1.02 -9.58
CA LEU A 180 13.13 1.98 -9.93
C LEU A 180 12.96 2.39 -11.38
N ALA A 181 13.21 3.66 -11.67
CA ALA A 181 13.27 4.12 -13.05
C ALA A 181 14.40 3.39 -13.79
N ASP A 182 14.15 3.07 -15.07
CA ASP A 182 15.21 2.58 -15.94
C ASP A 182 16.36 3.61 -15.94
N PRO A 183 17.61 3.19 -15.73
CA PRO A 183 18.76 4.10 -15.79
C PRO A 183 18.82 4.90 -17.11
N ALA A 184 18.35 4.33 -18.23
CA ALA A 184 18.28 4.99 -19.53
C ALA A 184 17.22 6.12 -19.57
N GLU A 185 16.20 6.06 -18.72
CA GLU A 185 15.12 7.05 -18.63
C GLU A 185 15.26 7.98 -17.42
N ALA A 186 16.27 7.76 -16.58
CA ALA A 186 16.50 8.54 -15.38
C ALA A 186 16.80 10.00 -15.73
N LYS A 187 15.96 10.92 -15.26
CA LYS A 187 16.16 12.36 -15.45
C LYS A 187 16.97 12.94 -14.29
N PRO A 188 18.02 13.75 -14.58
CA PRO A 188 18.78 14.39 -13.53
C PRO A 188 17.89 15.39 -12.74
N PHE A 189 18.13 15.48 -11.46
CA PHE A 189 17.46 16.47 -10.62
C PHE A 189 17.89 17.88 -11.01
N LYS A 190 16.94 18.75 -11.37
CA LYS A 190 17.24 20.16 -11.71
C LYS A 190 17.65 20.96 -10.47
N LYS A 191 17.02 20.71 -9.32
CA LYS A 191 17.37 21.21 -7.99
C LYS A 191 17.07 20.10 -6.99
N LEU A 192 18.04 19.80 -6.13
CA LEU A 192 17.95 18.75 -5.13
C LEU A 192 17.72 19.37 -3.75
N HIS A 193 16.57 19.12 -3.14
CA HIS A 193 16.29 19.48 -1.76
C HIS A 193 16.46 18.26 -0.83
N ILE A 194 16.71 18.49 0.43
CA ILE A 194 16.89 17.42 1.42
C ILE A 194 15.72 16.45 1.45
N LYS A 195 14.48 16.95 1.30
CA LYS A 195 13.28 16.11 1.21
C LYS A 195 13.30 15.15 0.02
N ASP A 196 13.84 15.60 -1.13
CA ASP A 196 13.90 14.79 -2.35
C ASP A 196 14.92 13.66 -2.18
N VAL A 197 16.05 13.96 -1.51
CA VAL A 197 17.07 12.96 -1.15
C VAL A 197 16.47 11.92 -0.22
N LEU A 198 15.78 12.33 0.85
CA LEU A 198 15.18 11.42 1.81
C LEU A 198 14.11 10.51 1.17
N LEU A 199 13.21 11.09 0.38
CA LEU A 199 12.15 10.33 -0.30
C LEU A 199 12.72 9.36 -1.34
N GLN A 200 13.73 9.79 -2.10
CA GLN A 200 14.39 8.91 -3.07
C GLN A 200 15.15 7.78 -2.38
N SER A 201 15.87 8.08 -1.29
CA SER A 201 16.57 7.06 -0.49
C SER A 201 15.60 6.03 0.08
N PHE A 202 14.42 6.49 0.55
CA PHE A 202 13.35 5.61 1.00
C PHE A 202 12.83 4.72 -0.14
N GLY A 203 12.66 5.28 -1.35
CA GLY A 203 12.27 4.52 -2.53
C GLY A 203 13.29 3.44 -2.92
N ILE A 204 14.59 3.77 -2.91
CA ILE A 204 15.66 2.80 -3.18
C ILE A 204 15.66 1.68 -2.15
N LEU A 205 15.53 2.02 -0.86
CA LEU A 205 15.43 1.02 0.21
C LEU A 205 14.24 0.10 0.02
N ASN A 206 13.06 0.64 -0.28
CA ASN A 206 11.85 -0.13 -0.55
C ASN A 206 12.07 -1.13 -1.70
N TYR A 207 12.68 -0.68 -2.80
CA TYR A 207 12.97 -1.54 -3.94
C TYR A 207 13.88 -2.72 -3.56
N GLU A 208 14.99 -2.46 -2.86
CA GLU A 208 15.93 -3.52 -2.45
C GLU A 208 15.30 -4.49 -1.44
N LEU A 209 14.49 -4.00 -0.51
CA LEU A 209 13.77 -4.85 0.44
C LEU A 209 12.71 -5.71 -0.26
N THR A 210 11.96 -5.14 -1.22
CA THR A 210 11.00 -5.88 -2.03
C THR A 210 11.67 -7.02 -2.80
N ARG A 211 12.83 -6.75 -3.42
CA ARG A 211 13.60 -7.80 -4.11
C ARG A 211 13.99 -8.94 -3.18
N ARG A 212 14.44 -8.62 -1.95
CA ARG A 212 14.81 -9.62 -0.94
C ARG A 212 13.59 -10.42 -0.48
N GLU A 213 12.46 -9.75 -0.21
CA GLU A 213 11.22 -10.41 0.16
C GLU A 213 10.77 -11.37 -0.95
N PHE A 214 10.80 -10.94 -2.21
CA PHE A 214 10.38 -11.77 -3.34
C PHE A 214 11.32 -12.95 -3.61
N ALA A 215 12.61 -12.83 -3.26
CA ALA A 215 13.55 -13.94 -3.36
C ALA A 215 13.23 -15.06 -2.36
N VAL A 216 12.64 -14.74 -1.21
CA VAL A 216 12.32 -15.70 -0.14
C VAL A 216 10.84 -16.11 -0.20
N ASN A 217 9.96 -15.11 -0.32
CA ASN A 217 8.50 -15.25 -0.26
C ASN A 217 7.84 -14.73 -1.54
N GLY A 218 8.32 -15.15 -2.72
CA GLY A 218 7.82 -14.64 -3.99
C GLY A 218 6.30 -14.74 -4.12
N PRO A 219 5.64 -13.72 -4.72
CA PRO A 219 4.22 -13.79 -5.03
C PRO A 219 3.95 -14.84 -6.12
N ASP A 220 2.73 -15.37 -6.14
CA ASP A 220 2.30 -16.26 -7.24
C ASP A 220 2.01 -15.45 -8.51
N VAL A 221 1.52 -14.22 -8.34
CA VAL A 221 1.25 -13.26 -9.41
C VAL A 221 1.76 -11.89 -8.98
N LEU A 222 2.53 -11.24 -9.83
CA LEU A 222 3.04 -9.89 -9.61
C LEU A 222 2.40 -8.93 -10.61
N ILE A 223 1.84 -7.83 -10.10
CA ILE A 223 1.28 -6.73 -10.86
C ILE A 223 2.13 -5.49 -10.62
N CYS A 224 2.70 -4.92 -11.68
CA CYS A 224 3.49 -3.70 -11.63
C CYS A 224 2.82 -2.64 -12.53
N PRO A 225 1.98 -1.75 -11.97
CA PRO A 225 1.45 -0.62 -12.72
C PRO A 225 2.55 0.29 -13.24
N ALA A 226 2.40 0.82 -14.46
CA ALA A 226 3.38 1.69 -15.13
C ALA A 226 3.38 3.11 -14.51
N VAL A 227 4.04 3.28 -13.36
CA VAL A 227 4.04 4.50 -12.54
C VAL A 227 5.42 5.13 -12.36
N GLU A 228 6.42 4.74 -13.14
CA GLU A 228 7.81 5.20 -13.06
C GLU A 228 7.91 6.72 -13.16
N HIS A 229 7.02 7.32 -13.97
CA HIS A 229 6.95 8.76 -14.21
C HIS A 229 6.24 9.55 -13.09
N VAL A 230 5.65 8.87 -12.10
CA VAL A 230 4.86 9.50 -11.04
C VAL A 230 5.72 9.79 -9.81
N VAL A 231 5.75 11.04 -9.38
CA VAL A 231 6.44 11.43 -8.13
C VAL A 231 5.64 10.92 -6.92
N ALA A 232 6.32 10.33 -5.94
CA ALA A 232 5.69 9.65 -4.79
C ALA A 232 4.74 10.52 -3.94
N LEU A 233 4.84 11.85 -3.99
CA LEU A 233 3.93 12.77 -3.29
C LEU A 233 3.04 13.58 -4.25
N ASP A 234 2.93 13.18 -5.51
CA ASP A 234 2.10 13.83 -6.50
C ASP A 234 0.74 13.15 -6.66
N PHE A 235 -0.26 13.65 -5.96
CA PHE A 235 -1.63 13.14 -5.97
C PHE A 235 -2.54 13.81 -7.02
N ARG A 236 -1.98 14.62 -7.96
CA ARG A 236 -2.75 15.49 -8.86
C ARG A 236 -3.65 14.77 -9.85
N ASP A 237 -3.27 13.58 -10.28
CA ASP A 237 -3.96 12.87 -11.35
C ASP A 237 -4.48 11.49 -10.88
N ALA A 238 -5.25 11.54 -9.79
CA ALA A 238 -5.80 10.32 -9.19
C ALA A 238 -6.66 9.49 -10.17
N GLY A 239 -7.41 10.16 -11.04
CA GLY A 239 -8.22 9.46 -12.05
C GLY A 239 -7.38 8.64 -13.02
N ARG A 240 -6.27 9.21 -13.50
CA ARG A 240 -5.32 8.51 -14.37
C ARG A 240 -4.63 7.35 -13.64
N LEU A 241 -4.26 7.56 -12.37
CA LEU A 241 -3.63 6.50 -11.58
C LEU A 241 -4.57 5.30 -11.37
N VAL A 242 -5.86 5.52 -11.12
CA VAL A 242 -6.85 4.44 -11.06
C VAL A 242 -6.88 3.68 -12.38
N GLU A 243 -6.90 4.39 -13.52
CA GLU A 243 -6.94 3.74 -14.84
C GLU A 243 -5.66 2.95 -15.15
N ILE A 244 -4.48 3.47 -14.80
CA ILE A 244 -3.21 2.74 -14.91
C ILE A 244 -3.28 1.44 -14.08
N GLY A 245 -3.85 1.49 -12.88
CA GLY A 245 -4.06 0.31 -12.04
C GLY A 245 -4.97 -0.73 -12.70
N ARG A 246 -6.06 -0.30 -13.32
CA ARG A 246 -6.99 -1.19 -14.06
C ARG A 246 -6.27 -1.89 -15.23
N GLN A 247 -5.50 -1.14 -16.01
CA GLN A 247 -4.77 -1.64 -17.18
C GLN A 247 -3.64 -2.60 -16.80
N ALA A 248 -3.08 -2.47 -15.60
CA ALA A 248 -2.04 -3.37 -15.10
C ALA A 248 -2.53 -4.82 -14.85
N VAL A 249 -3.85 -5.04 -14.77
CA VAL A 249 -4.45 -6.38 -14.71
C VAL A 249 -4.80 -6.82 -16.13
N ASP A 250 -3.78 -7.14 -16.89
CA ASP A 250 -3.86 -7.58 -18.28
C ASP A 250 -4.20 -9.08 -18.44
N GLU A 251 -4.32 -9.55 -19.68
CA GLU A 251 -4.63 -10.95 -19.99
C GLU A 251 -3.55 -11.90 -19.45
N LYS A 252 -2.28 -11.52 -19.48
CA LYS A 252 -1.16 -12.32 -18.98
C LYS A 252 -1.27 -12.53 -17.46
N VAL A 253 -1.64 -11.49 -16.72
CA VAL A 253 -1.91 -11.57 -15.27
C VAL A 253 -3.05 -12.56 -14.99
N VAL A 254 -4.14 -12.47 -15.76
CA VAL A 254 -5.31 -13.34 -15.61
C VAL A 254 -4.97 -14.79 -15.92
N GLU A 255 -4.26 -15.05 -17.01
CA GLU A 255 -3.80 -16.40 -17.39
C GLU A 255 -2.86 -16.99 -16.32
N THR A 256 -1.89 -16.21 -15.84
CA THR A 256 -0.98 -16.64 -14.78
C THR A 256 -1.75 -17.00 -13.52
N LEU A 257 -2.74 -16.20 -13.13
CA LEU A 257 -3.56 -16.46 -11.96
C LEU A 257 -4.37 -17.75 -12.13
N LYS A 258 -5.00 -17.96 -13.28
CA LYS A 258 -5.74 -19.20 -13.59
C LYS A 258 -4.82 -20.44 -13.51
N ALA A 259 -3.63 -20.39 -14.11
CA ALA A 259 -2.67 -21.47 -14.06
C ALA A 259 -2.23 -21.81 -12.62
N LYS A 260 -1.87 -20.78 -11.83
CA LYS A 260 -1.46 -20.96 -10.42
C LYS A 260 -2.58 -21.51 -9.55
N THR A 261 -3.81 -21.09 -9.78
CA THR A 261 -4.97 -21.56 -9.02
C THR A 261 -5.31 -23.02 -9.36
N SER A 262 -5.24 -23.43 -10.62
CA SER A 262 -5.48 -24.80 -11.05
C SER A 262 -4.42 -25.77 -10.46
N HIS A 263 -3.15 -25.43 -10.62
CA HIS A 263 -2.04 -26.25 -10.12
C HIS A 263 -2.09 -26.48 -8.59
N LYS A 264 -2.45 -25.44 -7.82
CA LYS A 264 -2.58 -25.59 -6.35
C LYS A 264 -3.83 -26.37 -5.92
N LYS A 265 -4.91 -26.37 -6.73
CA LYS A 265 -6.07 -27.25 -6.48
C LYS A 265 -5.70 -28.72 -6.64
N GLU A 266 -4.98 -29.06 -7.70
CA GLU A 266 -4.52 -30.45 -7.96
C GLU A 266 -3.63 -30.97 -6.83
N ARG A 267 -2.67 -30.14 -6.34
CA ARG A 267 -1.79 -30.52 -5.22
C ARG A 267 -2.49 -30.69 -3.86
N LYS A 268 -3.68 -30.14 -3.65
CA LYS A 268 -4.46 -30.34 -2.42
C LYS A 268 -5.34 -31.57 -2.47
N LEU A 269 -5.56 -32.16 -3.66
CA LEU A 269 -6.37 -33.36 -3.88
C LEU A 269 -5.53 -34.60 -3.97
N SER A 270 -4.22 -34.48 -4.16
CA SER A 270 -3.21 -35.57 -4.10
C SER A 270 -2.62 -35.68 -2.68
#